data_6226330a4c65d4c04b0b2c43df8f2cd2
#
_entry.id   6226330a4c65d4c04b0b2c43df8f2cd2
#
_cell.length_a   1.000
_cell.length_b   1.000
_cell.length_c   1.000
_cell.angle_alpha   90.00
_cell.angle_beta   90.00
_cell.angle_gamma   90.00
#
_symmetry.space_group_name_H-M   'P 1'
#
loop_
_entity.id
_entity.type
_entity.pdbx_description
1 polymer ?
#
loop_
_entity_poly.entity_id
_entity_poly.type
_entity_poly.pdbx_seq_one_letter_code
_entity_poly.pdbx_strand_id
1 'polypeptide(L)'
;MTLKAVWKATDKIYSVVFYAMSGEFDDGTVRYEITGKYGDAISLSDIPVPTGTEGYEFAGWDKAVPTTFGNDDGIIKTEIKATYKLKKMTITYRLVNLDTNKVYESYKTAEFDYGTVFTADMLEASPDTDGCLFGGWLGENGYSVIGKEIKSDMTLTGTITPVYVIYSLDGVESSREKAKIGAEVTVKEKADGYLEWTTDDVTVEGGKFTMPSKNVSFTAEKDMSGYLTVSNGSASTIIDTESKTFISGKASGFEYDTATGILTVTGNGLKLSGVGKNIMLYIKQSVSDITFENLTHTAGDMNGVKPDDFSNSGSIGDGQGSADTYLMFVSSNSLKVNINGNVTLSKRNTATTENLLAIDQAHLDYDDVTPMSMEFIGGDSPNLTVTGNTYAIQSIGSVDFSDMIFTAAAEYYGVHAETIRFDRCSITTTGLAGTNIESSTGIYSNDLSIVDCSLDIRTGIFGETIDISGATDGIVTSGYGGAVMVKCKTKGWSETASGLLTVALDKGCSVLFTVSAGNSAIQAFDFEGGENKVVSYPQTTVPDKEFELTKDFYWLLKEKNGTALINEIRFSGK
;
A
#
# COMPACT_ATOMS: atom_id res chain seq x y z
N MET A 1 99.42 -76.06 -21.55
CA MET A 1 98.16 -76.74 -21.84
C MET A 1 97.03 -75.95 -21.21
N THR A 2 96.28 -75.22 -22.05
CA THR A 2 95.22 -74.33 -21.58
C THR A 2 93.92 -75.16 -21.64
N LEU A 3 93.36 -75.51 -20.50
CA LEU A 3 92.08 -76.16 -20.45
C LEU A 3 90.98 -75.07 -20.61
N LYS A 4 90.26 -75.18 -21.72
CA LYS A 4 89.02 -74.41 -21.91
C LYS A 4 87.86 -75.26 -21.34
N ALA A 5 87.20 -74.80 -20.31
CA ALA A 5 85.99 -75.43 -19.88
C ALA A 5 84.93 -75.08 -20.96
N VAL A 6 84.32 -76.15 -21.51
CA VAL A 6 83.19 -76.01 -22.40
C VAL A 6 81.91 -76.26 -21.54
N TRP A 7 81.21 -75.29 -21.21
CA TRP A 7 79.94 -75.38 -20.51
C TRP A 7 78.88 -75.74 -21.52
N LYS A 8 78.15 -76.84 -21.28
CA LYS A 8 77.00 -77.15 -22.09
C LYS A 8 75.79 -76.55 -21.43
N ALA A 9 74.99 -75.86 -22.23
CA ALA A 9 73.69 -75.30 -21.72
C ALA A 9 72.90 -76.44 -21.07
N THR A 10 72.44 -76.26 -19.88
CA THR A 10 71.63 -77.25 -19.17
C THR A 10 70.21 -77.25 -19.76
N ASP A 11 69.52 -78.43 -19.81
CA ASP A 11 68.11 -78.57 -20.23
C ASP A 11 67.12 -78.05 -19.16
N LYS A 12 67.63 -77.33 -18.17
CA LYS A 12 66.83 -76.75 -17.15
C LYS A 12 65.92 -75.63 -17.74
N ILE A 13 64.67 -75.69 -17.39
CA ILE A 13 63.69 -74.63 -17.71
C ILE A 13 63.67 -73.61 -16.57
N TYR A 14 63.86 -72.42 -16.90
CA TYR A 14 63.78 -71.22 -16.03
C TYR A 14 62.39 -70.57 -16.20
N SER A 15 61.84 -70.02 -15.14
CA SER A 15 60.58 -69.29 -15.24
C SER A 15 60.67 -67.90 -14.63
N VAL A 16 59.99 -66.98 -15.26
CA VAL A 16 59.70 -65.67 -14.69
C VAL A 16 58.17 -65.60 -14.46
N VAL A 17 57.79 -65.41 -13.20
CA VAL A 17 56.39 -65.40 -12.80
C VAL A 17 56.01 -63.98 -12.41
N PHE A 18 55.04 -63.46 -13.08
CA PHE A 18 54.45 -62.14 -12.82
C PHE A 18 53.18 -62.31 -12.01
N TYR A 19 53.07 -61.55 -10.94
CA TYR A 19 51.89 -61.50 -10.10
C TYR A 19 51.20 -60.14 -10.27
N ALA A 20 49.94 -60.18 -10.66
CA ALA A 20 49.09 -58.96 -10.76
C ALA A 20 48.75 -58.35 -9.39
N MET A 21 49.02 -59.09 -8.30
CA MET A 21 48.75 -58.63 -6.93
C MET A 21 47.28 -58.28 -6.72
N SER A 22 46.95 -56.99 -6.57
CA SER A 22 45.59 -56.46 -6.42
C SER A 22 44.83 -56.24 -7.73
N GLY A 23 45.50 -56.46 -8.87
CA GLY A 23 44.90 -56.37 -10.21
C GLY A 23 44.72 -57.74 -10.85
N GLU A 24 44.44 -57.76 -12.15
CA GLU A 24 44.30 -58.98 -12.96
C GLU A 24 44.87 -58.73 -14.37
N PHE A 25 45.31 -59.79 -15.02
CA PHE A 25 45.66 -59.78 -16.44
C PHE A 25 44.38 -59.86 -17.28
N ASP A 26 44.50 -59.59 -18.60
CA ASP A 26 43.34 -59.50 -19.52
C ASP A 26 42.49 -60.79 -19.57
N ASP A 27 43.11 -61.95 -19.23
CA ASP A 27 42.45 -63.26 -19.14
C ASP A 27 41.78 -63.53 -17.77
N GLY A 28 41.77 -62.52 -16.88
CA GLY A 28 41.22 -62.62 -15.52
C GLY A 28 42.12 -63.38 -14.54
N THR A 29 43.33 -63.75 -14.92
CA THR A 29 44.27 -64.39 -14.00
C THR A 29 45.05 -63.36 -13.18
N VAL A 30 45.52 -63.78 -12.01
CA VAL A 30 46.41 -62.96 -11.15
C VAL A 30 47.85 -63.34 -11.24
N ARG A 31 48.17 -64.34 -12.12
CA ARG A 31 49.48 -64.91 -12.28
C ARG A 31 49.72 -65.20 -13.76
N TYR A 32 50.83 -64.67 -14.29
CA TYR A 32 51.30 -64.92 -15.64
C TYR A 32 52.72 -65.51 -15.55
N GLU A 33 53.02 -66.58 -16.30
CA GLU A 33 54.33 -67.22 -16.26
C GLU A 33 54.88 -67.43 -17.68
N ILE A 34 56.13 -67.03 -17.86
CA ILE A 34 56.87 -67.32 -19.04
C ILE A 34 58.03 -68.27 -18.68
N THR A 35 58.35 -69.15 -19.58
CA THR A 35 59.42 -70.15 -19.38
C THR A 35 60.39 -70.19 -20.59
N GLY A 36 61.67 -70.44 -20.31
CA GLY A 36 62.73 -70.57 -21.35
C GLY A 36 63.95 -71.24 -20.82
N LYS A 37 64.93 -71.49 -21.72
CA LYS A 37 66.22 -72.05 -21.35
C LYS A 37 67.18 -70.92 -20.93
N TYR A 38 68.25 -71.27 -20.26
CA TYR A 38 69.25 -70.31 -19.85
C TYR A 38 69.77 -69.51 -21.05
N GLY A 39 69.77 -68.20 -20.95
CA GLY A 39 70.19 -67.26 -21.96
C GLY A 39 69.18 -66.91 -23.06
N ASP A 40 68.00 -67.62 -23.07
CA ASP A 40 66.95 -67.20 -24.00
C ASP A 40 66.46 -65.80 -23.65
N ALA A 41 66.25 -64.98 -24.71
CA ALA A 41 65.81 -63.59 -24.53
C ALA A 41 64.36 -63.52 -24.04
N ILE A 42 64.06 -62.60 -23.13
CA ILE A 42 62.75 -62.23 -22.71
C ILE A 42 62.32 -60.93 -23.40
N SER A 43 61.27 -61.04 -24.20
CA SER A 43 60.68 -59.87 -24.86
C SER A 43 59.74 -59.15 -23.90
N LEU A 44 59.99 -57.87 -23.61
CA LEU A 44 59.09 -57.07 -22.72
C LEU A 44 57.74 -56.84 -23.36
N SER A 45 57.63 -56.90 -24.69
CA SER A 45 56.31 -56.79 -25.38
C SER A 45 55.40 -57.98 -25.18
N ASP A 46 55.93 -59.13 -24.76
CA ASP A 46 55.20 -60.38 -24.60
C ASP A 46 54.63 -60.52 -23.14
N ILE A 47 54.97 -59.56 -22.28
CA ILE A 47 54.51 -59.52 -20.90
C ILE A 47 53.26 -58.65 -20.82
N PRO A 48 52.08 -59.25 -20.54
CA PRO A 48 50.88 -58.46 -20.42
C PRO A 48 50.96 -57.53 -19.21
N VAL A 49 50.42 -56.35 -19.37
CA VAL A 49 50.31 -55.33 -18.31
C VAL A 49 49.02 -55.61 -17.54
N PRO A 50 49.08 -55.87 -16.23
CA PRO A 50 47.84 -56.12 -15.48
C PRO A 50 47.02 -54.83 -15.29
N THR A 51 45.70 -55.00 -15.37
CA THR A 51 44.76 -53.92 -15.04
C THR A 51 44.66 -53.82 -13.52
N GLY A 52 44.77 -52.61 -12.97
CA GLY A 52 44.55 -52.36 -11.54
C GLY A 52 43.11 -52.52 -11.15
N THR A 53 42.86 -52.73 -9.86
CA THR A 53 41.50 -52.60 -9.29
C THR A 53 40.95 -51.18 -9.50
N GLU A 54 39.62 -51.05 -9.26
CA GLU A 54 38.95 -49.75 -9.40
C GLU A 54 39.74 -48.64 -8.71
N GLY A 55 40.01 -47.56 -9.43
CA GLY A 55 40.74 -46.38 -8.93
C GLY A 55 42.28 -46.51 -9.00
N TYR A 56 42.85 -47.63 -9.39
CA TYR A 56 44.28 -47.82 -9.49
C TYR A 56 44.71 -48.09 -10.93
N GLU A 57 45.90 -47.62 -11.28
CA GLU A 57 46.55 -47.93 -12.54
C GLU A 57 47.92 -48.59 -12.29
N PHE A 58 48.33 -49.43 -13.20
CA PHE A 58 49.63 -50.10 -13.13
C PHE A 58 50.75 -49.04 -13.12
N ALA A 59 51.60 -49.11 -12.11
CA ALA A 59 52.72 -48.17 -11.93
C ALA A 59 54.07 -48.75 -12.36
N GLY A 60 54.09 -50.07 -12.59
CA GLY A 60 55.28 -50.78 -12.94
C GLY A 60 55.47 -52.05 -12.14
N TRP A 61 56.56 -52.70 -12.34
CA TRP A 61 56.99 -53.90 -11.63
C TRP A 61 57.85 -53.53 -10.42
N ASP A 62 57.77 -54.31 -9.34
CA ASP A 62 58.54 -54.09 -8.10
C ASP A 62 60.06 -54.31 -8.29
N LYS A 63 60.44 -55.01 -9.38
CA LYS A 63 61.81 -55.28 -9.77
C LYS A 63 61.97 -55.13 -11.30
N ALA A 64 63.21 -54.87 -11.73
CA ALA A 64 63.49 -54.91 -13.14
C ALA A 64 63.20 -56.30 -13.73
N VAL A 65 62.49 -56.31 -14.85
CA VAL A 65 62.26 -57.55 -15.60
C VAL A 65 63.59 -57.98 -16.22
N PRO A 66 64.05 -59.24 -15.99
CA PRO A 66 65.25 -59.73 -16.58
C PRO A 66 65.16 -59.79 -18.13
N THR A 67 66.25 -59.50 -18.84
CA THR A 67 66.28 -59.52 -20.30
C THR A 67 66.50 -60.93 -20.86
N THR A 68 66.93 -61.90 -20.03
CA THR A 68 67.18 -63.29 -20.41
C THR A 68 66.75 -64.23 -19.28
N PHE A 69 66.39 -65.45 -19.63
CA PHE A 69 66.08 -66.50 -18.66
C PHE A 69 67.35 -67.00 -17.96
N GLY A 70 67.27 -67.21 -16.66
CA GLY A 70 68.35 -67.67 -15.79
C GLY A 70 69.25 -66.51 -15.36
N ASN A 71 69.99 -66.75 -14.26
CA ASN A 71 71.03 -65.86 -13.77
C ASN A 71 72.23 -66.70 -13.26
N ASP A 72 73.32 -66.04 -13.01
CA ASP A 72 74.58 -66.73 -12.55
C ASP A 72 74.45 -67.26 -11.12
N ASP A 73 73.41 -66.85 -10.36
CA ASP A 73 73.13 -67.30 -8.99
C ASP A 73 72.34 -68.60 -8.93
N GLY A 74 71.98 -69.23 -10.06
CA GLY A 74 71.26 -70.49 -10.15
C GLY A 74 69.80 -70.43 -9.80
N ILE A 75 69.19 -69.31 -9.72
CA ILE A 75 67.74 -69.13 -9.40
C ILE A 75 66.92 -69.59 -10.60
N ILE A 76 66.11 -70.66 -10.39
CA ILE A 76 65.28 -71.27 -11.44
C ILE A 76 63.98 -70.44 -11.65
N LYS A 77 63.49 -69.80 -10.62
CA LYS A 77 62.21 -69.05 -10.63
C LYS A 77 62.45 -67.65 -10.14
N THR A 78 62.17 -66.68 -10.99
CA THR A 78 62.13 -65.26 -10.61
C THR A 78 60.68 -64.79 -10.46
N GLU A 79 60.37 -64.15 -9.33
CA GLU A 79 59.04 -63.59 -9.06
C GLU A 79 59.10 -62.09 -9.15
N ILE A 80 58.14 -61.53 -9.89
CA ILE A 80 57.97 -60.10 -10.13
C ILE A 80 56.54 -59.73 -9.82
N LYS A 81 56.34 -58.64 -9.08
CA LYS A 81 55.04 -58.18 -8.61
C LYS A 81 54.66 -56.85 -9.20
N ALA A 82 53.43 -56.73 -9.62
CA ALA A 82 52.87 -55.43 -10.06
C ALA A 82 52.76 -54.44 -8.89
N THR A 83 53.05 -53.22 -9.17
CA THR A 83 52.83 -52.09 -8.29
C THR A 83 51.79 -51.19 -8.94
N TYR A 84 51.02 -50.52 -8.09
CA TYR A 84 49.91 -49.69 -8.53
C TYR A 84 49.99 -48.31 -7.85
N LYS A 85 49.49 -47.31 -8.53
CA LYS A 85 49.26 -45.97 -7.98
C LYS A 85 47.80 -45.57 -8.22
N LEU A 86 47.31 -44.63 -7.44
CA LEU A 86 45.99 -44.04 -7.67
C LEU A 86 45.95 -43.38 -9.05
N LYS A 87 44.84 -43.58 -9.74
CA LYS A 87 44.56 -42.85 -10.99
C LYS A 87 44.38 -41.37 -10.67
N LYS A 88 44.85 -40.54 -11.58
CA LYS A 88 44.57 -39.12 -11.56
C LYS A 88 43.29 -38.87 -12.35
N MET A 89 42.38 -38.10 -11.72
CA MET A 89 41.14 -37.64 -12.34
C MET A 89 41.29 -36.15 -12.67
N THR A 90 40.89 -35.77 -13.86
CA THR A 90 40.97 -34.39 -14.34
C THR A 90 39.66 -33.67 -14.08
N ILE A 91 39.77 -32.56 -13.37
CA ILE A 91 38.66 -31.62 -13.19
C ILE A 91 38.85 -30.46 -14.15
N THR A 92 37.91 -30.27 -15.07
CA THR A 92 37.91 -29.17 -16.03
C THR A 92 36.96 -28.08 -15.54
N TYR A 93 37.46 -26.88 -15.37
CA TYR A 93 36.65 -25.71 -15.03
C TYR A 93 36.23 -25.00 -16.32
N ARG A 94 34.94 -25.01 -16.61
CA ARG A 94 34.31 -24.32 -17.74
C ARG A 94 33.68 -23.03 -17.25
N LEU A 95 34.04 -21.89 -17.85
CA LEU A 95 33.52 -20.59 -17.44
C LEU A 95 32.63 -20.00 -18.53
N VAL A 96 31.40 -19.67 -18.16
CA VAL A 96 30.39 -19.01 -19.00
C VAL A 96 30.21 -17.58 -18.51
N ASN A 97 30.59 -16.62 -19.32
CA ASN A 97 30.37 -15.21 -19.02
C ASN A 97 29.17 -14.71 -19.83
N LEU A 98 28.01 -14.56 -19.18
CA LEU A 98 26.76 -14.11 -19.79
C LEU A 98 26.75 -12.60 -20.07
N ASP A 99 27.66 -11.85 -19.47
CA ASP A 99 27.80 -10.44 -19.73
C ASP A 99 28.47 -10.18 -21.10
N THR A 100 29.53 -10.94 -21.41
CA THR A 100 30.26 -10.80 -22.65
C THR A 100 29.86 -11.84 -23.70
N ASN A 101 28.95 -12.77 -23.37
CA ASN A 101 28.56 -13.94 -24.15
C ASN A 101 29.76 -14.84 -24.52
N LYS A 102 30.78 -14.88 -23.66
CA LYS A 102 32.00 -15.65 -23.89
C LYS A 102 32.04 -16.93 -23.08
N VAL A 103 32.40 -18.03 -23.73
CA VAL A 103 32.56 -19.33 -23.09
C VAL A 103 34.03 -19.75 -23.18
N TYR A 104 34.59 -20.16 -22.05
CA TYR A 104 35.88 -20.76 -21.91
C TYR A 104 35.70 -22.22 -21.53
N GLU A 105 35.78 -23.15 -22.50
CA GLU A 105 35.54 -24.58 -22.30
C GLU A 105 36.54 -25.23 -21.33
N SER A 106 37.77 -24.73 -21.30
CA SER A 106 38.81 -25.12 -20.35
C SER A 106 39.46 -23.88 -19.75
N TYR A 107 38.72 -23.21 -18.84
CA TYR A 107 39.24 -22.03 -18.14
C TYR A 107 40.46 -22.38 -17.30
N LYS A 108 40.37 -23.50 -16.58
CA LYS A 108 41.47 -24.17 -15.87
C LYS A 108 41.22 -25.65 -15.78
N THR A 109 42.28 -26.42 -15.44
CA THR A 109 42.21 -27.84 -15.12
C THR A 109 42.98 -28.09 -13.83
N ALA A 110 42.54 -29.06 -13.06
CA ALA A 110 43.19 -29.57 -11.85
C ALA A 110 43.14 -31.09 -11.84
N GLU A 111 44.18 -31.73 -11.27
CA GLU A 111 44.23 -33.19 -11.12
C GLU A 111 44.14 -33.58 -9.65
N PHE A 112 43.33 -34.58 -9.37
CA PHE A 112 43.14 -35.16 -8.04
C PHE A 112 43.24 -36.68 -8.10
N ASP A 113 43.63 -37.28 -7.00
CA ASP A 113 43.65 -38.75 -6.90
C ASP A 113 42.22 -39.31 -6.87
N TYR A 114 42.02 -40.46 -7.51
CA TYR A 114 40.76 -41.19 -7.47
C TYR A 114 40.32 -41.43 -6.04
N GLY A 115 39.02 -41.22 -5.77
CA GLY A 115 38.41 -41.39 -4.42
C GLY A 115 38.63 -40.21 -3.49
N THR A 116 39.33 -39.15 -3.95
CA THR A 116 39.44 -37.91 -3.17
C THR A 116 38.05 -37.29 -2.94
N VAL A 117 37.71 -36.97 -1.70
CA VAL A 117 36.46 -36.27 -1.39
C VAL A 117 36.64 -34.80 -1.69
N PHE A 118 35.77 -34.24 -2.50
CA PHE A 118 35.82 -32.84 -2.92
C PHE A 118 35.53 -31.91 -1.74
N THR A 119 36.44 -30.98 -1.44
CA THR A 119 36.29 -29.97 -0.40
C THR A 119 36.23 -28.57 -1.01
N ALA A 120 35.76 -27.58 -0.24
CA ALA A 120 35.60 -26.21 -0.75
C ALA A 120 36.93 -25.53 -1.17
N ASP A 121 38.03 -25.87 -0.50
CA ASP A 121 39.38 -25.37 -0.78
C ASP A 121 40.01 -25.99 -2.03
N MET A 122 39.42 -27.08 -2.55
CA MET A 122 39.85 -27.70 -3.83
C MET A 122 39.22 -27.02 -5.05
N LEU A 123 38.16 -26.19 -4.84
CA LEU A 123 37.56 -25.44 -5.91
C LEU A 123 38.51 -24.33 -6.40
N GLU A 124 38.52 -24.11 -7.70
CA GLU A 124 39.21 -22.97 -8.28
C GLU A 124 38.69 -21.67 -7.70
N ALA A 125 39.57 -20.71 -7.46
CA ALA A 125 39.21 -19.38 -7.00
C ALA A 125 38.18 -18.72 -7.94
N SER A 126 37.34 -17.85 -7.40
CA SER A 126 36.41 -17.06 -8.20
C SER A 126 37.17 -16.27 -9.26
N PRO A 127 36.74 -16.30 -10.53
CA PRO A 127 37.32 -15.45 -11.56
C PRO A 127 37.07 -13.97 -11.26
N ASP A 128 37.80 -13.09 -11.88
CA ASP A 128 37.46 -11.67 -11.91
C ASP A 128 36.15 -11.49 -12.67
N THR A 129 35.14 -10.94 -11.97
CA THR A 129 33.77 -10.79 -12.49
C THR A 129 33.51 -9.39 -13.04
N ASP A 130 34.44 -8.44 -12.88
CA ASP A 130 34.25 -7.02 -13.21
C ASP A 130 32.94 -6.44 -12.60
N GLY A 131 32.60 -6.87 -11.38
CA GLY A 131 31.39 -6.43 -10.67
C GLY A 131 30.11 -7.17 -11.06
N CYS A 132 30.19 -8.26 -11.81
CA CYS A 132 29.09 -9.19 -12.06
C CYS A 132 29.00 -10.24 -10.94
N LEU A 133 27.89 -10.95 -10.88
CA LEU A 133 27.68 -12.06 -9.96
C LEU A 133 28.35 -13.33 -10.47
N PHE A 134 29.18 -13.98 -9.65
CA PHE A 134 29.66 -15.34 -9.91
C PHE A 134 28.78 -16.37 -9.20
N GLY A 135 28.20 -17.28 -9.95
CA GLY A 135 27.29 -18.31 -9.45
C GLY A 135 27.97 -19.49 -8.75
N GLY A 136 29.31 -19.48 -8.61
CA GLY A 136 30.10 -20.59 -8.10
C GLY A 136 30.39 -21.66 -9.15
N TRP A 137 31.22 -22.62 -8.79
CA TRP A 137 31.55 -23.81 -9.62
C TRP A 137 30.56 -24.92 -9.31
N LEU A 138 29.80 -25.37 -10.30
CA LEU A 138 28.75 -26.38 -10.16
C LEU A 138 29.02 -27.55 -11.12
N GLY A 139 28.66 -28.77 -10.69
CA GLY A 139 28.71 -29.96 -11.53
C GLY A 139 27.65 -29.94 -12.65
N GLU A 140 27.65 -30.97 -13.50
CA GLU A 140 26.84 -31.08 -14.73
C GLU A 140 25.32 -30.86 -14.47
N ASN A 141 24.82 -31.23 -13.30
CA ASN A 141 23.40 -31.05 -12.94
C ASN A 141 23.11 -29.73 -12.21
N GLY A 142 24.05 -28.79 -12.19
CA GLY A 142 23.91 -27.52 -11.49
C GLY A 142 23.96 -27.61 -9.96
N TYR A 143 24.45 -28.72 -9.42
CA TYR A 143 24.60 -28.93 -7.97
C TYR A 143 26.05 -28.82 -7.52
N SER A 144 26.26 -28.49 -6.26
CA SER A 144 27.56 -28.52 -5.61
C SER A 144 28.16 -29.92 -5.66
N VAL A 145 29.46 -29.99 -5.89
CA VAL A 145 30.25 -31.25 -5.85
C VAL A 145 30.93 -31.47 -4.50
N ILE A 146 30.86 -30.49 -3.59
CA ILE A 146 31.47 -30.61 -2.25
C ILE A 146 30.89 -31.80 -1.51
N GLY A 147 31.77 -32.63 -0.92
CA GLY A 147 31.40 -33.86 -0.23
C GLY A 147 31.24 -35.10 -1.11
N LYS A 148 31.40 -34.97 -2.46
CA LYS A 148 31.37 -36.11 -3.38
C LYS A 148 32.77 -36.66 -3.61
N GLU A 149 32.89 -37.97 -3.79
CA GLU A 149 34.14 -38.64 -4.20
C GLU A 149 34.39 -38.41 -5.70
N ILE A 150 35.66 -38.16 -6.07
CA ILE A 150 36.10 -38.00 -7.45
C ILE A 150 36.42 -39.40 -8.00
N LYS A 151 35.55 -39.96 -8.84
CA LYS A 151 35.70 -41.29 -9.44
C LYS A 151 35.88 -41.29 -10.96
N SER A 152 35.75 -40.13 -11.58
CA SER A 152 35.94 -39.93 -13.02
C SER A 152 36.33 -38.50 -13.29
N ASP A 153 36.81 -38.26 -14.48
CA ASP A 153 36.95 -36.90 -15.00
C ASP A 153 35.60 -36.20 -14.99
N MET A 154 35.59 -34.91 -14.65
CA MET A 154 34.36 -34.12 -14.60
C MET A 154 34.59 -32.68 -15.03
N THR A 155 33.49 -32.04 -15.47
CA THR A 155 33.49 -30.62 -15.79
C THR A 155 32.65 -29.86 -14.75
N LEU A 156 33.24 -28.82 -14.16
CA LEU A 156 32.54 -27.86 -13.30
C LEU A 156 32.29 -26.58 -14.10
N THR A 157 31.04 -26.13 -14.12
CA THR A 157 30.68 -24.91 -14.84
C THR A 157 30.46 -23.76 -13.83
N GLY A 158 31.21 -22.68 -14.04
CA GLY A 158 31.00 -21.39 -13.37
C GLY A 158 30.30 -20.41 -14.30
N THR A 159 29.37 -19.64 -13.77
CA THR A 159 28.64 -18.65 -14.58
C THR A 159 28.83 -17.26 -14.00
N ILE A 160 29.24 -16.31 -14.82
CA ILE A 160 29.27 -14.88 -14.53
C ILE A 160 28.00 -14.26 -15.10
N THR A 161 27.15 -13.67 -14.23
CA THR A 161 25.88 -13.06 -14.58
C THR A 161 25.89 -11.59 -14.25
N PRO A 162 25.55 -10.68 -15.19
CA PRO A 162 25.42 -9.26 -14.89
C PRO A 162 24.26 -9.00 -13.93
N VAL A 163 24.40 -7.99 -13.10
CA VAL A 163 23.32 -7.50 -12.24
C VAL A 163 22.76 -6.20 -12.79
N TYR A 164 21.48 -5.99 -12.62
CA TYR A 164 20.75 -4.87 -13.20
C TYR A 164 19.96 -4.10 -12.15
N VAL A 165 19.84 -2.80 -12.38
CA VAL A 165 18.77 -1.98 -11.81
C VAL A 165 17.64 -1.97 -12.83
N ILE A 166 16.45 -2.40 -12.40
CA ILE A 166 15.27 -2.57 -13.24
C ILE A 166 14.22 -1.55 -12.78
N TYR A 167 13.70 -0.77 -13.70
CA TYR A 167 12.66 0.23 -13.44
C TYR A 167 11.37 -0.21 -14.12
N SER A 168 10.29 -0.26 -13.34
CA SER A 168 8.97 -0.66 -13.83
C SER A 168 7.95 0.43 -13.54
N LEU A 169 7.12 0.76 -14.51
CA LEU A 169 5.99 1.67 -14.42
C LEU A 169 4.70 0.85 -14.49
N ASP A 170 3.82 1.00 -13.50
CA ASP A 170 2.57 0.23 -13.38
C ASP A 170 2.80 -1.29 -13.53
N GLY A 171 3.90 -1.81 -12.98
CA GLY A 171 4.27 -3.22 -13.05
C GLY A 171 4.89 -3.67 -14.38
N VAL A 172 5.05 -2.78 -15.36
CA VAL A 172 5.69 -3.08 -16.65
C VAL A 172 7.11 -2.54 -16.66
N GLU A 173 8.09 -3.39 -16.99
CA GLU A 173 9.48 -2.96 -17.11
C GLU A 173 9.61 -1.85 -18.18
N SER A 174 10.04 -0.67 -17.75
CA SER A 174 10.27 0.49 -18.61
C SER A 174 11.72 0.63 -19.04
N SER A 175 12.65 0.24 -18.18
CA SER A 175 14.08 0.26 -18.48
C SER A 175 14.86 -0.62 -17.53
N ARG A 176 16.05 -1.01 -18.00
CA ARG A 176 17.01 -1.78 -17.21
C ARG A 176 18.41 -1.24 -17.46
N GLU A 177 19.18 -1.09 -16.39
CA GLU A 177 20.55 -0.59 -16.45
C GLU A 177 21.48 -1.57 -15.77
N LYS A 178 22.58 -1.93 -16.46
CA LYS A 178 23.60 -2.76 -15.85
C LYS A 178 24.36 -1.95 -14.79
N ALA A 179 24.62 -2.59 -13.66
CA ALA A 179 25.42 -2.02 -12.58
C ALA A 179 26.51 -2.99 -12.14
N LYS A 180 27.50 -2.51 -11.40
CA LYS A 180 28.54 -3.35 -10.80
C LYS A 180 28.23 -3.57 -9.32
N ILE A 181 28.36 -4.79 -8.84
CA ILE A 181 28.22 -5.13 -7.42
C ILE A 181 29.19 -4.25 -6.60
N GLY A 182 28.68 -3.66 -5.52
CA GLY A 182 29.42 -2.75 -4.65
C GLY A 182 29.57 -1.32 -5.15
N ALA A 183 29.13 -1.01 -6.38
CA ALA A 183 29.14 0.36 -6.89
C ALA A 183 28.02 1.20 -6.28
N GLU A 184 28.27 2.49 -6.07
CA GLU A 184 27.22 3.46 -5.77
C GLU A 184 26.40 3.74 -7.02
N VAL A 185 25.09 3.58 -6.95
CA VAL A 185 24.14 3.82 -8.03
C VAL A 185 23.19 4.94 -7.63
N THR A 186 22.98 5.88 -8.55
CA THR A 186 21.96 6.93 -8.38
C THR A 186 20.64 6.44 -8.95
N VAL A 187 19.56 6.56 -8.16
CA VAL A 187 18.20 6.27 -8.62
C VAL A 187 17.82 7.28 -9.70
N LYS A 188 17.14 6.81 -10.74
CA LYS A 188 16.62 7.69 -11.80
C LYS A 188 15.70 8.77 -11.24
N GLU A 189 15.67 9.90 -11.93
CA GLU A 189 14.65 10.92 -11.67
C GLU A 189 13.24 10.33 -11.85
N LYS A 190 12.30 10.90 -11.12
CA LYS A 190 10.88 10.56 -11.20
C LYS A 190 10.40 10.65 -12.66
N ALA A 191 9.68 9.64 -13.11
CA ALA A 191 9.05 9.66 -14.42
C ALA A 191 7.85 10.64 -14.44
N ASP A 192 7.68 11.37 -15.53
CA ASP A 192 6.57 12.32 -15.69
C ASP A 192 5.22 11.60 -15.55
N GLY A 193 4.36 12.12 -14.67
CA GLY A 193 3.04 11.56 -14.38
C GLY A 193 3.05 10.33 -13.49
N TYR A 194 4.17 10.01 -12.83
CA TYR A 194 4.27 8.89 -11.87
C TYR A 194 4.67 9.37 -10.49
N LEU A 195 4.44 8.56 -9.48
CA LEU A 195 4.95 8.75 -8.12
C LEU A 195 6.46 8.51 -8.06
N GLU A 196 7.08 8.78 -6.92
CA GLU A 196 8.49 8.48 -6.70
C GLU A 196 8.77 6.98 -6.81
N TRP A 197 10.00 6.63 -7.23
CA TRP A 197 10.46 5.25 -7.29
C TRP A 197 10.50 4.61 -5.90
N THR A 198 9.91 3.45 -5.76
CA THR A 198 9.93 2.64 -4.53
C THR A 198 10.61 1.31 -4.75
N THR A 199 11.26 0.76 -3.72
CA THR A 199 11.92 -0.55 -3.75
C THR A 199 11.99 -1.13 -2.34
N ASP A 200 11.84 -2.47 -2.24
CA ASP A 200 12.12 -3.24 -1.03
C ASP A 200 13.48 -3.95 -1.11
N ASP A 201 14.19 -3.82 -2.21
CA ASP A 201 15.44 -4.55 -2.45
C ASP A 201 16.63 -3.96 -1.73
N VAL A 202 16.66 -2.63 -1.54
CA VAL A 202 17.77 -1.87 -0.96
C VAL A 202 17.27 -0.64 -0.19
N THR A 203 18.07 -0.16 0.73
CA THR A 203 17.85 1.16 1.36
C THR A 203 18.43 2.25 0.46
N VAL A 204 17.62 3.25 0.13
CA VAL A 204 18.01 4.42 -0.65
C VAL A 204 18.24 5.60 0.28
N GLU A 205 19.42 6.21 0.22
CA GLU A 205 19.77 7.40 1.01
C GLU A 205 20.23 8.51 0.07
N GLY A 206 19.58 9.67 0.14
CA GLY A 206 19.90 10.80 -0.73
C GLY A 206 19.78 10.50 -2.23
N GLY A 207 18.87 9.62 -2.62
CA GLY A 207 18.67 9.20 -4.01
C GLY A 207 19.73 8.20 -4.52
N LYS A 208 20.50 7.57 -3.62
CA LYS A 208 21.57 6.63 -3.97
C LYS A 208 21.51 5.36 -3.13
N PHE A 209 22.10 4.29 -3.66
CA PHE A 209 22.26 3.02 -2.94
C PHE A 209 23.52 2.29 -3.42
N THR A 210 24.00 1.31 -2.64
CA THR A 210 25.09 0.42 -3.05
C THR A 210 24.52 -0.82 -3.72
N MET A 211 24.98 -1.16 -4.93
CA MET A 211 24.47 -2.30 -5.69
C MET A 211 24.78 -3.62 -4.99
N PRO A 212 23.77 -4.42 -4.61
CA PRO A 212 23.95 -5.72 -3.99
C PRO A 212 24.32 -6.80 -5.02
N SER A 213 24.57 -8.03 -4.54
CA SER A 213 24.85 -9.20 -5.40
C SER A 213 23.55 -9.81 -5.98
N LYS A 214 22.59 -8.98 -6.32
CA LYS A 214 21.31 -9.35 -6.97
C LYS A 214 20.81 -8.19 -7.81
N ASN A 215 19.83 -8.44 -8.67
CA ASN A 215 19.11 -7.35 -9.32
C ASN A 215 18.36 -6.52 -8.28
N VAL A 216 18.22 -5.23 -8.55
CA VAL A 216 17.41 -4.28 -7.76
C VAL A 216 16.27 -3.80 -8.63
N SER A 217 15.03 -3.94 -8.13
CA SER A 217 13.84 -3.51 -8.84
C SER A 217 13.24 -2.27 -8.19
N PHE A 218 13.02 -1.24 -8.98
CA PHE A 218 12.25 -0.05 -8.62
C PHE A 218 10.92 -0.08 -9.33
N THR A 219 9.86 0.29 -8.60
CA THR A 219 8.52 0.44 -9.16
C THR A 219 8.01 1.85 -8.91
N ALA A 220 7.27 2.39 -9.87
CA ALA A 220 6.51 3.60 -9.68
C ALA A 220 5.12 3.41 -10.27
N GLU A 221 4.12 3.86 -9.52
CA GLU A 221 2.73 3.89 -9.95
C GLU A 221 2.41 5.25 -10.55
N LYS A 222 1.48 5.28 -11.49
CA LYS A 222 0.99 6.52 -12.08
C LYS A 222 0.46 7.46 -10.99
N ASP A 223 0.86 8.72 -11.03
CA ASP A 223 0.36 9.75 -10.12
C ASP A 223 -1.10 10.07 -10.46
N MET A 224 -2.00 9.55 -9.64
CA MET A 224 -3.44 9.76 -9.80
C MET A 224 -3.96 10.94 -8.98
N SER A 225 -3.10 11.70 -8.32
CA SER A 225 -3.50 12.83 -7.45
C SER A 225 -4.24 13.94 -8.20
N GLY A 226 -4.07 14.03 -9.51
CA GLY A 226 -4.77 14.98 -10.38
C GLY A 226 -6.07 14.47 -11.00
N TYR A 227 -6.44 13.20 -10.79
CA TYR A 227 -7.58 12.55 -11.43
C TYR A 227 -8.58 12.02 -10.41
N LEU A 228 -9.85 11.89 -10.86
CA LEU A 228 -10.87 11.19 -10.09
C LEU A 228 -10.83 9.70 -10.40
N THR A 229 -10.75 8.90 -9.36
CA THR A 229 -10.86 7.44 -9.46
C THR A 229 -12.20 6.98 -8.91
N VAL A 230 -12.95 6.21 -9.70
CA VAL A 230 -14.19 5.54 -9.29
C VAL A 230 -13.93 4.04 -9.29
N SER A 231 -14.11 3.39 -8.14
CA SER A 231 -13.88 1.95 -7.96
C SER A 231 -15.13 1.26 -7.41
N ASN A 232 -15.38 0.02 -7.86
CA ASN A 232 -16.42 -0.85 -7.32
C ASN A 232 -15.86 -2.06 -6.53
N GLY A 233 -14.59 -1.98 -6.09
CA GLY A 233 -13.91 -3.05 -5.37
C GLY A 233 -13.26 -4.11 -6.27
N SER A 234 -13.75 -4.33 -7.49
CA SER A 234 -13.19 -5.29 -8.44
C SER A 234 -12.53 -4.63 -9.66
N ALA A 235 -12.91 -3.41 -9.98
CA ALA A 235 -12.35 -2.61 -11.06
C ALA A 235 -12.35 -1.12 -10.69
N SER A 236 -11.47 -0.36 -11.34
CA SER A 236 -11.41 1.09 -11.20
C SER A 236 -11.49 1.76 -12.56
N THR A 237 -12.13 2.92 -12.60
CA THR A 237 -12.14 3.84 -13.74
C THR A 237 -11.50 5.14 -13.32
N ILE A 238 -10.62 5.67 -14.15
CA ILE A 238 -9.92 6.92 -13.93
C ILE A 238 -10.43 7.96 -14.91
N ILE A 239 -10.80 9.10 -14.38
CA ILE A 239 -11.42 10.20 -15.10
C ILE A 239 -10.58 11.46 -14.92
N ASP A 240 -10.13 12.06 -16.01
CA ASP A 240 -9.69 13.44 -16.02
C ASP A 240 -10.94 14.33 -16.08
N THR A 241 -11.29 14.89 -14.93
CA THR A 241 -12.50 15.69 -14.81
C THR A 241 -12.33 17.11 -15.34
N GLU A 242 -11.10 17.57 -15.54
CA GLU A 242 -10.81 18.88 -16.15
C GLU A 242 -11.03 18.83 -17.66
N SER A 243 -10.49 17.80 -18.34
CA SER A 243 -10.73 17.56 -19.77
C SER A 243 -12.03 16.80 -20.06
N LYS A 244 -12.72 16.34 -19.02
CA LYS A 244 -13.94 15.50 -19.09
C LYS A 244 -13.73 14.22 -19.91
N THR A 245 -12.62 13.53 -19.74
CA THR A 245 -12.26 12.33 -20.49
C THR A 245 -11.97 11.12 -19.60
N PHE A 246 -12.21 9.93 -20.12
CA PHE A 246 -11.77 8.70 -19.49
C PHE A 246 -10.28 8.47 -19.77
N ILE A 247 -9.49 8.26 -18.73
CA ILE A 247 -8.09 7.88 -18.86
C ILE A 247 -7.95 6.37 -18.99
N SER A 248 -8.63 5.62 -18.13
CA SER A 248 -8.58 4.15 -18.14
C SER A 248 -9.71 3.56 -17.30
N GLY A 249 -9.92 2.23 -17.45
CA GLY A 249 -10.75 1.45 -16.56
C GLY A 249 -12.16 1.18 -17.06
N LYS A 250 -12.87 0.28 -16.34
CA LYS A 250 -14.23 -0.16 -16.65
C LYS A 250 -14.99 -0.57 -15.38
N ALA A 251 -14.93 0.22 -14.33
CA ALA A 251 -15.80 -0.01 -13.18
C ALA A 251 -17.26 0.20 -13.59
N SER A 252 -18.16 -0.56 -13.00
CA SER A 252 -19.61 -0.43 -13.19
C SER A 252 -20.27 0.24 -11.98
N GLY A 253 -21.52 0.61 -12.10
CA GLY A 253 -22.30 1.22 -11.02
C GLY A 253 -22.33 2.75 -11.09
N PHE A 254 -21.81 3.34 -12.17
CA PHE A 254 -21.93 4.76 -12.45
C PHE A 254 -21.98 5.03 -13.96
N GLU A 255 -22.41 6.23 -14.28
CA GLU A 255 -22.40 6.80 -15.63
C GLU A 255 -21.69 8.16 -15.55
N TYR A 256 -20.85 8.48 -16.53
CA TYR A 256 -20.21 9.78 -16.63
C TYR A 256 -20.47 10.40 -17.99
N ASP A 257 -21.17 11.51 -17.98
CA ASP A 257 -21.41 12.30 -19.18
C ASP A 257 -20.24 13.26 -19.44
N THR A 258 -19.44 12.94 -20.44
CA THR A 258 -18.27 13.75 -20.83
C THR A 258 -18.65 15.10 -21.44
N ALA A 259 -19.88 15.30 -21.89
CA ALA A 259 -20.32 16.59 -22.42
C ALA A 259 -20.69 17.57 -21.29
N THR A 260 -21.44 17.10 -20.31
CA THR A 260 -21.90 17.94 -19.20
C THR A 260 -20.98 17.92 -17.99
N GLY A 261 -20.27 16.81 -17.76
CA GLY A 261 -19.47 16.60 -16.55
C GLY A 261 -20.31 16.06 -15.38
N ILE A 262 -21.46 15.45 -15.64
CA ILE A 262 -22.26 14.80 -14.59
C ILE A 262 -21.75 13.38 -14.38
N LEU A 263 -21.39 13.05 -13.14
CA LEU A 263 -21.12 11.70 -12.69
C LEU A 263 -22.35 11.18 -11.94
N THR A 264 -23.10 10.29 -12.55
CA THR A 264 -24.29 9.68 -11.96
C THR A 264 -23.93 8.35 -11.31
N VAL A 265 -24.11 8.24 -10.00
CA VAL A 265 -23.95 7.01 -9.23
C VAL A 265 -25.24 6.23 -9.28
N THR A 266 -25.17 4.98 -9.77
CA THR A 266 -26.33 4.09 -9.99
C THR A 266 -26.23 2.79 -9.20
N GLY A 267 -25.06 2.49 -8.62
CA GLY A 267 -24.78 1.27 -7.85
C GLY A 267 -24.20 1.54 -6.48
N ASN A 268 -24.38 0.58 -5.59
CA ASN A 268 -23.86 0.61 -4.21
C ASN A 268 -22.38 0.22 -4.14
N GLY A 269 -21.72 0.56 -3.03
CA GLY A 269 -20.35 0.17 -2.74
C GLY A 269 -19.29 0.84 -3.62
N LEU A 270 -19.64 1.92 -4.32
CA LEU A 270 -18.65 2.69 -5.05
C LEU A 270 -17.75 3.48 -4.11
N LYS A 271 -16.47 3.52 -4.47
CA LYS A 271 -15.46 4.35 -3.82
C LYS A 271 -14.98 5.41 -4.81
N LEU A 272 -15.03 6.67 -4.37
CA LEU A 272 -14.48 7.82 -5.09
C LEU A 272 -13.24 8.32 -4.36
N SER A 273 -12.16 8.55 -5.09
CA SER A 273 -10.88 9.04 -4.55
C SER A 273 -10.15 9.95 -5.54
N GLY A 274 -9.15 10.69 -5.04
CA GLY A 274 -8.34 11.59 -5.86
C GLY A 274 -8.97 12.97 -6.03
N VAL A 275 -8.90 13.54 -7.23
CA VAL A 275 -9.32 14.91 -7.51
C VAL A 275 -10.42 14.97 -8.56
N GLY A 276 -11.57 15.51 -8.17
CA GLY A 276 -12.67 15.88 -9.06
C GLY A 276 -12.77 17.40 -9.22
N LYS A 277 -12.73 17.90 -10.44
CA LYS A 277 -12.91 19.31 -10.78
C LYS A 277 -14.02 19.48 -11.82
N ASN A 278 -14.84 20.50 -11.65
CA ASN A 278 -15.87 20.89 -12.63
C ASN A 278 -16.81 19.73 -13.02
N ILE A 279 -17.14 18.88 -12.07
CA ILE A 279 -18.16 17.85 -12.23
C ILE A 279 -19.25 18.00 -11.17
N MET A 280 -20.43 17.49 -11.47
CA MET A 280 -21.53 17.33 -10.55
C MET A 280 -21.68 15.85 -10.22
N LEU A 281 -21.75 15.52 -8.94
CA LEU A 281 -22.02 14.17 -8.47
C LEU A 281 -23.54 14.00 -8.24
N TYR A 282 -24.17 13.11 -8.97
CA TYR A 282 -25.57 12.78 -8.81
C TYR A 282 -25.75 11.38 -8.24
N ILE A 283 -26.33 11.28 -7.04
CA ILE A 283 -26.60 9.99 -6.36
C ILE A 283 -28.05 9.62 -6.58
N LYS A 284 -28.30 8.54 -7.34
CA LYS A 284 -29.67 8.08 -7.65
C LYS A 284 -30.37 7.48 -6.42
N GLN A 285 -31.71 7.47 -6.48
CA GLN A 285 -32.59 6.97 -5.41
C GLN A 285 -32.30 5.51 -5.01
N SER A 286 -31.81 4.68 -5.92
CA SER A 286 -31.48 3.28 -5.66
C SER A 286 -30.17 3.07 -4.90
N VAL A 287 -29.38 4.11 -4.69
CA VAL A 287 -28.05 4.02 -4.04
C VAL A 287 -28.20 4.19 -2.54
N SER A 288 -27.69 3.25 -1.76
CA SER A 288 -27.74 3.26 -0.31
C SER A 288 -26.38 3.47 0.36
N ASP A 289 -25.28 3.31 -0.36
CA ASP A 289 -23.94 3.50 0.19
C ASP A 289 -22.90 3.93 -0.84
N ILE A 290 -21.97 4.78 -0.40
CA ILE A 290 -20.82 5.25 -1.14
C ILE A 290 -19.66 5.48 -0.19
N THR A 291 -18.42 5.40 -0.67
CA THR A 291 -17.20 5.71 0.09
C THR A 291 -16.45 6.85 -0.57
N PHE A 292 -16.06 7.84 0.21
CA PHE A 292 -15.09 8.86 -0.19
C PHE A 292 -13.77 8.59 0.54
N GLU A 293 -12.68 8.49 -0.23
CA GLU A 293 -11.36 8.18 0.30
C GLU A 293 -10.32 9.16 -0.24
N ASN A 294 -9.75 9.99 0.61
CA ASN A 294 -8.77 11.01 0.19
C ASN A 294 -9.24 11.77 -1.06
N LEU A 295 -10.50 12.24 -1.03
CA LEU A 295 -11.17 12.87 -2.15
C LEU A 295 -11.14 14.40 -2.00
N THR A 296 -10.64 15.08 -3.01
CA THR A 296 -10.84 16.52 -3.18
C THR A 296 -11.76 16.77 -4.37
N HIS A 297 -12.98 17.22 -4.12
CA HIS A 297 -13.96 17.48 -5.14
C HIS A 297 -14.37 18.95 -5.12
N THR A 298 -14.06 19.66 -6.19
CA THR A 298 -14.36 21.09 -6.32
C THR A 298 -15.14 21.35 -7.61
N ALA A 299 -16.30 21.97 -7.52
CA ALA A 299 -17.02 22.42 -8.68
C ALA A 299 -16.84 23.94 -8.82
N GLY A 300 -16.30 24.34 -9.97
CA GLY A 300 -16.28 25.72 -10.43
C GLY A 300 -17.60 26.11 -11.13
N ASP A 301 -17.47 26.73 -12.29
CA ASP A 301 -18.59 27.27 -13.07
C ASP A 301 -19.40 26.17 -13.80
N MET A 302 -20.15 25.36 -13.03
CA MET A 302 -21.11 24.39 -13.58
C MET A 302 -22.55 24.96 -13.57
N ASN A 303 -22.70 26.24 -13.84
CA ASN A 303 -23.99 26.89 -13.81
C ASN A 303 -24.94 26.30 -14.85
N GLY A 304 -26.15 25.92 -14.40
CA GLY A 304 -27.21 25.39 -15.25
C GLY A 304 -27.04 23.93 -15.72
N VAL A 305 -26.00 23.23 -15.26
CA VAL A 305 -25.86 21.79 -15.53
C VAL A 305 -26.74 21.03 -14.54
N LYS A 306 -27.76 20.34 -15.07
CA LYS A 306 -28.70 19.52 -14.30
C LYS A 306 -28.85 18.14 -14.94
N PRO A 307 -29.03 17.04 -14.16
CA PRO A 307 -29.43 15.76 -14.73
C PRO A 307 -30.75 15.83 -15.49
N ASP A 308 -30.94 15.01 -16.49
CA ASP A 308 -32.16 14.99 -17.33
C ASP A 308 -33.43 14.77 -16.50
N ASP A 309 -33.34 14.05 -15.38
CA ASP A 309 -34.45 13.78 -14.46
C ASP A 309 -34.96 15.04 -13.73
N PHE A 310 -34.20 16.15 -13.77
CA PHE A 310 -34.58 17.45 -13.20
C PHE A 310 -35.52 18.28 -14.09
N SER A 311 -36.10 17.71 -15.14
CA SER A 311 -36.79 18.45 -16.20
C SER A 311 -38.00 19.30 -15.74
N ASN A 312 -38.53 19.09 -14.53
CA ASN A 312 -39.73 19.77 -14.05
C ASN A 312 -39.72 20.18 -12.57
N SER A 313 -38.64 20.03 -11.83
CA SER A 313 -38.63 20.46 -10.44
C SER A 313 -38.52 21.98 -10.37
N GLY A 314 -39.62 22.63 -10.19
CA GLY A 314 -39.63 23.92 -9.53
C GLY A 314 -38.93 23.73 -8.20
N SER A 315 -38.12 24.70 -7.80
CA SER A 315 -37.50 24.93 -6.52
C SER A 315 -37.76 23.85 -5.44
N ILE A 316 -36.70 23.09 -5.14
CA ILE A 316 -36.74 22.17 -4.03
C ILE A 316 -36.59 23.01 -2.75
N GLY A 317 -37.66 23.10 -1.97
CA GLY A 317 -37.67 23.46 -0.53
C GLY A 317 -37.94 24.90 -0.15
N ASP A 318 -37.61 25.95 -0.89
CA ASP A 318 -37.80 27.34 -0.40
C ASP A 318 -38.36 28.37 -1.42
N GLY A 319 -38.84 27.92 -2.55
CA GLY A 319 -39.47 28.81 -3.54
C GLY A 319 -38.48 29.59 -4.45
N GLN A 320 -37.19 29.30 -4.42
CA GLN A 320 -36.17 29.94 -5.26
C GLN A 320 -35.86 29.05 -6.49
N GLY A 321 -36.62 29.23 -7.54
CA GLY A 321 -36.47 28.38 -8.74
C GLY A 321 -35.20 28.60 -9.55
N SER A 322 -34.83 27.60 -10.30
CA SER A 322 -33.98 27.57 -11.51
C SER A 322 -32.50 27.98 -11.45
N ALA A 323 -32.00 28.54 -10.36
CA ALA A 323 -30.61 29.02 -10.26
C ALA A 323 -29.72 28.19 -9.31
N ASP A 324 -30.25 27.18 -8.64
CA ASP A 324 -29.50 26.35 -7.70
C ASP A 324 -28.51 25.46 -8.46
N THR A 325 -27.26 25.45 -8.03
CA THR A 325 -26.23 24.57 -8.60
C THR A 325 -25.55 23.81 -7.47
N TYR A 326 -25.32 22.53 -7.72
CA TYR A 326 -24.87 21.56 -6.73
C TYR A 326 -23.47 21.02 -7.08
N LEU A 327 -22.67 20.72 -6.08
CA LEU A 327 -21.52 19.85 -6.24
C LEU A 327 -21.98 18.38 -6.20
N MET A 328 -22.83 18.04 -5.25
CA MET A 328 -23.40 16.73 -5.06
C MET A 328 -24.90 16.86 -4.79
N PHE A 329 -25.71 16.22 -5.62
CA PHE A 329 -27.15 16.09 -5.41
C PHE A 329 -27.49 14.65 -5.06
N VAL A 330 -28.28 14.47 -4.02
CA VAL A 330 -28.66 13.17 -3.47
C VAL A 330 -30.17 13.00 -3.55
N SER A 331 -30.63 12.15 -4.45
CA SER A 331 -32.05 11.72 -4.52
C SER A 331 -32.33 10.43 -3.73
N SER A 332 -31.30 9.83 -3.14
CA SER A 332 -31.44 8.63 -2.29
C SER A 332 -32.22 8.94 -1.02
N ASN A 333 -33.21 8.11 -0.71
CA ASN A 333 -34.01 8.24 0.51
C ASN A 333 -33.19 7.85 1.77
N SER A 334 -32.18 6.99 1.63
CA SER A 334 -31.28 6.63 2.73
C SER A 334 -29.88 6.38 2.17
N LEU A 335 -28.95 7.28 2.41
CA LEU A 335 -27.58 7.20 1.91
C LEU A 335 -26.59 7.14 3.08
N LYS A 336 -25.71 6.14 3.05
CA LYS A 336 -24.51 6.07 3.88
C LYS A 336 -23.30 6.54 3.08
N VAL A 337 -22.56 7.48 3.64
CA VAL A 337 -21.31 8.01 3.07
C VAL A 337 -20.17 7.67 4.03
N ASN A 338 -19.35 6.70 3.67
CA ASN A 338 -18.17 6.36 4.46
C ASN A 338 -17.03 7.32 4.11
N ILE A 339 -16.40 7.91 5.13
CA ILE A 339 -15.32 8.89 5.00
C ILE A 339 -14.01 8.27 5.46
N ASN A 340 -13.06 8.12 4.54
CA ASN A 340 -11.71 7.63 4.81
C ASN A 340 -10.67 8.68 4.43
N GLY A 341 -9.77 9.01 5.36
CA GLY A 341 -8.75 10.03 5.17
C GLY A 341 -9.34 11.45 5.00
N ASN A 342 -8.69 12.27 4.20
CA ASN A 342 -9.09 13.67 3.99
C ASN A 342 -10.06 13.80 2.82
N VAL A 343 -11.28 14.21 3.10
CA VAL A 343 -12.31 14.47 2.10
C VAL A 343 -12.66 15.96 2.10
N THR A 344 -12.51 16.61 0.96
CA THR A 344 -12.87 18.02 0.76
C THR A 344 -13.89 18.15 -0.36
N LEU A 345 -15.07 18.66 -0.04
CA LEU A 345 -16.15 18.94 -0.98
C LEU A 345 -16.39 20.43 -1.00
N SER A 346 -16.15 21.10 -2.12
CA SER A 346 -16.26 22.54 -2.19
C SER A 346 -17.01 23.03 -3.44
N LYS A 347 -18.09 23.73 -3.23
CA LYS A 347 -18.84 24.48 -4.24
C LYS A 347 -18.80 25.96 -3.89
N ARG A 348 -17.79 26.65 -4.39
CA ARG A 348 -17.62 28.08 -4.15
C ARG A 348 -17.33 28.82 -5.45
N ASN A 349 -18.14 29.88 -5.71
CA ASN A 349 -17.86 30.84 -6.75
C ASN A 349 -18.06 32.24 -6.16
N THR A 350 -16.98 33.04 -6.14
CA THR A 350 -16.99 34.39 -5.57
C THR A 350 -17.56 35.45 -6.54
N ALA A 351 -17.88 35.06 -7.78
CA ALA A 351 -18.31 35.97 -8.84
C ALA A 351 -19.83 36.00 -9.08
N THR A 352 -20.60 35.09 -8.43
CA THR A 352 -22.05 34.97 -8.66
C THR A 352 -22.84 35.13 -7.36
N THR A 353 -24.07 35.59 -7.50
CA THR A 353 -25.10 35.66 -6.43
C THR A 353 -26.00 34.45 -6.44
N GLU A 354 -25.63 33.36 -7.14
CA GLU A 354 -26.41 32.15 -7.26
C GLU A 354 -26.31 31.32 -5.99
N ASN A 355 -27.39 30.57 -5.69
CA ASN A 355 -27.40 29.62 -4.60
C ASN A 355 -26.48 28.45 -4.95
N LEU A 356 -25.32 28.38 -4.31
CA LEU A 356 -24.35 27.31 -4.52
C LEU A 356 -24.31 26.40 -3.31
N LEU A 357 -24.83 25.17 -3.49
CA LEU A 357 -24.88 24.15 -2.46
C LEU A 357 -23.75 23.14 -2.70
N ALA A 358 -23.00 22.80 -1.67
CA ALA A 358 -22.02 21.72 -1.84
C ALA A 358 -22.75 20.38 -1.86
N ILE A 359 -23.56 20.07 -0.87
CA ILE A 359 -24.38 18.86 -0.81
C ILE A 359 -25.84 19.25 -0.64
N ASP A 360 -26.71 18.71 -1.47
CA ASP A 360 -28.18 18.83 -1.33
C ASP A 360 -28.84 17.45 -1.42
N GLN A 361 -29.65 17.10 -0.41
CA GLN A 361 -30.48 15.90 -0.41
C GLN A 361 -31.95 16.29 -0.47
N ALA A 362 -32.62 15.93 -1.55
CA ALA A 362 -34.01 16.25 -1.78
C ALA A 362 -34.68 15.26 -2.74
N HIS A 363 -36.03 15.21 -2.71
CA HIS A 363 -36.82 14.46 -3.67
C HIS A 363 -36.79 15.11 -5.05
N LEU A 364 -36.77 14.28 -6.09
CA LEU A 364 -36.96 14.74 -7.47
C LEU A 364 -38.44 15.08 -7.75
N ASP A 365 -39.33 14.40 -7.07
CA ASP A 365 -40.79 14.62 -7.14
C ASP A 365 -41.24 15.37 -5.88
N TYR A 366 -41.84 16.52 -6.07
CA TYR A 366 -42.34 17.37 -4.96
C TYR A 366 -43.44 16.70 -4.12
N ASP A 367 -44.19 15.76 -4.73
CA ASP A 367 -45.26 15.03 -4.05
C ASP A 367 -44.74 13.81 -3.26
N ASP A 368 -43.44 13.46 -3.39
CA ASP A 368 -42.82 12.39 -2.61
C ASP A 368 -42.55 12.88 -1.17
N VAL A 369 -43.17 12.24 -0.22
CA VAL A 369 -43.05 12.53 1.22
C VAL A 369 -42.29 11.43 1.97
N THR A 370 -41.58 10.55 1.26
CA THR A 370 -40.78 9.49 1.89
C THR A 370 -39.70 10.13 2.75
N PRO A 371 -39.52 9.70 4.01
CA PRO A 371 -38.43 10.23 4.84
C PRO A 371 -37.08 10.04 4.22
N MET A 372 -36.25 11.08 4.24
CA MET A 372 -34.87 11.05 3.74
C MET A 372 -33.89 11.04 4.89
N SER A 373 -32.76 10.34 4.69
CA SER A 373 -31.65 10.33 5.63
C SER A 373 -30.32 10.27 4.92
N MET A 374 -29.34 10.95 5.47
CA MET A 374 -27.96 10.89 5.02
C MET A 374 -27.05 10.70 6.23
N GLU A 375 -26.23 9.66 6.20
CA GLU A 375 -25.34 9.27 7.30
C GLU A 375 -23.89 9.35 6.85
N PHE A 376 -23.09 10.21 7.47
CA PHE A 376 -21.63 10.28 7.27
C PHE A 376 -20.94 9.50 8.39
N ILE A 377 -20.18 8.49 8.02
CA ILE A 377 -19.53 7.57 8.97
C ILE A 377 -18.02 7.68 8.80
N GLY A 378 -17.31 7.98 9.87
CA GLY A 378 -15.85 8.01 9.89
C GLY A 378 -15.26 6.60 9.87
N GLY A 379 -14.28 6.39 8.99
CA GLY A 379 -13.45 5.20 8.91
C GLY A 379 -12.01 5.47 9.36
N ASP A 380 -11.04 5.23 8.47
CA ASP A 380 -9.62 5.45 8.77
C ASP A 380 -9.26 6.94 8.70
N SER A 381 -8.88 7.55 9.85
CA SER A 381 -8.45 8.96 9.97
C SER A 381 -9.40 9.96 9.29
N PRO A 382 -10.70 9.92 9.58
CA PRO A 382 -11.74 10.60 8.82
C PRO A 382 -11.74 12.10 9.06
N ASN A 383 -11.61 12.87 8.01
CA ASN A 383 -11.71 14.33 8.01
C ASN A 383 -12.58 14.77 6.83
N LEU A 384 -13.77 15.28 7.12
CA LEU A 384 -14.70 15.79 6.12
C LEU A 384 -14.79 17.32 6.20
N THR A 385 -14.35 17.98 5.13
CA THR A 385 -14.52 19.43 4.97
C THR A 385 -15.50 19.72 3.84
N VAL A 386 -16.57 20.46 4.14
CA VAL A 386 -17.59 20.85 3.17
C VAL A 386 -17.73 22.36 3.12
N THR A 387 -17.64 22.93 1.92
CA THR A 387 -17.77 24.37 1.71
C THR A 387 -18.80 24.64 0.62
N GLY A 388 -19.82 25.40 0.93
CA GLY A 388 -20.80 25.92 -0.02
C GLY A 388 -20.87 27.46 0.02
N ASN A 389 -21.42 28.13 -0.99
CA ASN A 389 -21.71 29.55 -0.83
C ASN A 389 -22.90 29.74 0.11
N THR A 390 -24.05 29.24 -0.27
CA THR A 390 -25.28 29.39 0.52
C THR A 390 -25.36 28.34 1.63
N TYR A 391 -25.22 27.07 1.27
CA TYR A 391 -25.21 25.92 2.19
C TYR A 391 -24.00 25.04 1.94
N ALA A 392 -23.36 24.58 3.02
CA ALA A 392 -22.40 23.49 2.86
C ALA A 392 -23.14 22.15 2.71
N ILE A 393 -24.10 21.87 3.60
CA ILE A 393 -24.96 20.68 3.51
C ILE A 393 -26.41 21.10 3.76
N GLN A 394 -27.31 20.72 2.84
CA GLN A 394 -28.74 20.85 2.99
C GLN A 394 -29.40 19.47 2.84
N SER A 395 -30.39 19.18 3.66
CA SER A 395 -31.26 18.01 3.52
C SER A 395 -32.68 18.35 4.00
N ILE A 396 -33.69 17.82 3.31
CA ILE A 396 -35.09 17.90 3.75
C ILE A 396 -35.45 16.89 4.83
N GLY A 397 -34.51 16.00 5.21
CA GLY A 397 -34.69 14.97 6.21
C GLY A 397 -33.63 15.01 7.30
N SER A 398 -33.05 13.85 7.64
CA SER A 398 -32.02 13.75 8.67
C SER A 398 -30.60 13.71 8.10
N VAL A 399 -29.67 14.28 8.84
CA VAL A 399 -28.23 14.17 8.57
C VAL A 399 -27.52 13.77 9.86
N ASP A 400 -26.86 12.62 9.82
CA ASP A 400 -26.13 12.06 10.95
C ASP A 400 -24.61 12.02 10.63
N PHE A 401 -23.80 12.39 11.62
CA PHE A 401 -22.32 12.33 11.55
C PHE A 401 -21.79 11.51 12.71
N SER A 402 -20.88 10.60 12.45
CA SER A 402 -20.25 9.79 13.49
C SER A 402 -18.75 9.57 13.29
N ASP A 403 -18.01 9.59 14.40
CA ASP A 403 -16.60 9.19 14.47
C ASP A 403 -15.67 9.96 13.53
N MET A 404 -15.81 11.31 13.38
CA MET A 404 -15.00 12.08 12.43
C MET A 404 -14.63 13.48 12.88
N ILE A 405 -13.67 14.07 12.19
CA ILE A 405 -13.45 15.51 12.16
C ILE A 405 -14.32 16.09 11.06
N PHE A 406 -15.23 16.98 11.42
CA PHE A 406 -16.14 17.62 10.50
C PHE A 406 -15.93 19.11 10.48
N THR A 407 -15.77 19.69 9.30
CA THR A 407 -15.67 21.13 9.08
C THR A 407 -16.67 21.58 8.04
N ALA A 408 -17.51 22.54 8.37
CA ALA A 408 -18.43 23.19 7.44
C ALA A 408 -18.18 24.68 7.35
N ALA A 409 -18.21 25.24 6.12
CA ALA A 409 -18.12 26.65 5.86
C ALA A 409 -19.17 27.09 4.82
N ALA A 410 -19.97 28.09 5.15
CA ALA A 410 -20.99 28.63 4.25
C ALA A 410 -21.31 30.09 4.58
N GLU A 411 -22.00 30.78 3.64
CA GLU A 411 -22.46 32.15 3.84
C GLU A 411 -23.69 32.19 4.77
N TYR A 412 -24.63 31.22 4.60
CA TYR A 412 -25.85 31.17 5.40
C TYR A 412 -25.85 30.01 6.39
N TYR A 413 -25.80 28.75 5.92
CA TYR A 413 -25.87 27.59 6.80
C TYR A 413 -24.72 26.59 6.53
N GLY A 414 -24.03 26.23 7.59
CA GLY A 414 -23.05 25.14 7.53
C GLY A 414 -23.74 23.79 7.31
N VAL A 415 -24.71 23.47 8.16
CA VAL A 415 -25.59 22.31 7.99
C VAL A 415 -27.02 22.73 8.23
N HIS A 416 -27.91 22.40 7.30
CA HIS A 416 -29.36 22.64 7.41
C HIS A 416 -30.13 21.36 7.12
N ALA A 417 -30.86 20.86 8.11
CA ALA A 417 -31.70 19.67 7.98
C ALA A 417 -32.85 19.67 9.02
N GLU A 418 -33.86 18.82 8.84
CA GLU A 418 -34.92 18.65 9.80
C GLU A 418 -34.36 18.09 11.12
N THR A 419 -33.54 17.04 11.02
CA THR A 419 -32.86 16.44 12.17
C THR A 419 -31.36 16.38 11.89
N ILE A 420 -30.54 16.77 12.87
CA ILE A 420 -29.09 16.67 12.78
C ILE A 420 -28.54 15.97 14.02
N ARG A 421 -27.67 15.01 13.81
CA ARG A 421 -26.97 14.30 14.89
C ARG A 421 -25.47 14.30 14.66
N PHE A 422 -24.72 14.59 15.72
CA PHE A 422 -23.29 14.41 15.81
C PHE A 422 -22.97 13.48 16.97
N ASP A 423 -22.23 12.42 16.70
CA ASP A 423 -21.80 11.44 17.71
C ASP A 423 -20.29 11.21 17.59
N ARG A 424 -19.55 11.47 18.66
CA ARG A 424 -18.08 11.35 18.72
C ARG A 424 -17.35 12.10 17.59
N CYS A 425 -17.77 13.35 17.33
CA CYS A 425 -17.20 14.19 16.29
C CYS A 425 -16.40 15.36 16.85
N SER A 426 -15.40 15.81 16.08
CA SER A 426 -14.81 17.14 16.26
C SER A 426 -15.45 18.09 15.24
N ILE A 427 -16.26 19.05 15.70
CA ILE A 427 -17.11 19.88 14.85
C ILE A 427 -16.53 21.29 14.76
N THR A 428 -16.26 21.75 13.55
CA THR A 428 -15.91 23.14 13.27
C THR A 428 -16.89 23.73 12.27
N THR A 429 -17.53 24.87 12.61
CA THR A 429 -18.29 25.63 11.63
C THR A 429 -17.78 27.08 11.55
N THR A 430 -17.67 27.59 10.32
CA THR A 430 -17.19 28.94 10.07
C THR A 430 -18.01 29.63 8.99
N GLY A 431 -18.16 30.96 9.08
CA GLY A 431 -18.61 31.77 7.95
C GLY A 431 -17.57 31.85 6.85
N LEU A 432 -17.96 32.09 5.61
CA LEU A 432 -17.02 32.30 4.52
C LEU A 432 -16.27 33.61 4.68
N ALA A 433 -14.96 33.61 4.40
CA ALA A 433 -14.17 34.81 4.41
C ALA A 433 -14.66 35.81 3.34
N GLY A 434 -14.93 37.08 3.73
CA GLY A 434 -15.43 38.13 2.86
C GLY A 434 -16.95 38.28 2.82
N THR A 435 -17.70 37.41 3.49
CA THR A 435 -19.14 37.54 3.71
C THR A 435 -19.43 38.18 5.07
N ASN A 436 -20.66 38.69 5.24
CA ASN A 436 -21.05 39.22 6.53
C ASN A 436 -21.30 38.04 7.50
N ILE A 437 -20.30 37.70 8.32
CA ILE A 437 -20.38 36.61 9.33
C ILE A 437 -21.60 36.80 10.25
N GLU A 438 -22.15 37.99 10.31
CA GLU A 438 -23.31 38.32 11.14
C GLU A 438 -24.63 37.65 10.66
N SER A 439 -24.68 37.13 9.44
CA SER A 439 -25.89 36.51 8.87
C SER A 439 -25.81 34.96 8.78
N SER A 440 -24.67 34.36 9.08
CA SER A 440 -24.51 32.88 8.96
C SER A 440 -24.87 32.14 10.24
N THR A 441 -25.58 31.02 10.10
CA THR A 441 -25.84 30.05 11.17
C THR A 441 -25.08 28.77 10.88
N GLY A 442 -24.25 28.32 11.82
CA GLY A 442 -23.42 27.13 11.60
C GLY A 442 -24.25 25.84 11.45
N ILE A 443 -25.20 25.68 12.35
CA ILE A 443 -26.08 24.49 12.39
C ILE A 443 -27.52 24.95 12.55
N TYR A 444 -28.36 24.59 11.60
CA TYR A 444 -29.79 24.88 11.63
C TYR A 444 -30.60 23.58 11.52
N SER A 445 -31.42 23.27 12.57
CA SER A 445 -32.20 22.03 12.62
C SER A 445 -33.47 22.23 13.46
N ASN A 446 -34.52 21.45 13.19
CA ASN A 446 -35.61 21.36 14.16
C ASN A 446 -35.16 20.56 15.39
N ASP A 447 -34.56 19.41 15.18
CA ASP A 447 -34.03 18.56 16.25
C ASP A 447 -32.52 18.37 16.08
N LEU A 448 -31.74 18.88 17.04
CA LEU A 448 -30.26 18.76 17.06
C LEU A 448 -29.79 17.95 18.26
N SER A 449 -28.97 16.95 18.02
CA SER A 449 -28.27 16.17 19.04
C SER A 449 -26.76 16.20 18.84
N ILE A 450 -25.99 16.56 19.85
CA ILE A 450 -24.53 16.60 19.87
C ILE A 450 -24.06 15.80 21.09
N VAL A 451 -23.43 14.66 20.86
CA VAL A 451 -23.04 13.71 21.90
C VAL A 451 -21.55 13.38 21.78
N ASP A 452 -20.82 13.45 22.89
CA ASP A 452 -19.40 13.07 22.97
C ASP A 452 -18.51 13.82 21.94
N CYS A 453 -18.76 15.13 21.76
CA CYS A 453 -18.15 15.92 20.68
C CYS A 453 -17.20 17.01 21.20
N SER A 454 -16.25 17.41 20.35
CA SER A 454 -15.47 18.63 20.51
C SER A 454 -16.01 19.74 19.61
N LEU A 455 -16.28 20.94 20.17
CA LEU A 455 -16.97 22.02 19.48
C LEU A 455 -16.07 23.25 19.26
N ASP A 456 -15.99 23.70 18.00
CA ASP A 456 -15.53 25.05 17.61
C ASP A 456 -16.55 25.64 16.62
N ILE A 457 -17.75 25.96 17.13
CA ILE A 457 -18.86 26.48 16.33
C ILE A 457 -18.82 28.01 16.39
N ARG A 458 -18.50 28.66 15.27
CA ARG A 458 -18.28 30.11 15.20
C ARG A 458 -19.46 30.90 14.63
N THR A 459 -20.48 30.20 14.17
CA THR A 459 -21.64 30.81 13.47
C THR A 459 -22.96 30.48 14.13
N GLY A 460 -22.91 29.95 15.35
CA GLY A 460 -24.08 29.68 16.19
C GLY A 460 -24.87 28.41 15.81
N ILE A 461 -25.82 28.11 16.68
CA ILE A 461 -26.72 26.97 16.57
C ILE A 461 -28.14 27.50 16.61
N PHE A 462 -29.00 26.99 15.73
CA PHE A 462 -30.44 27.28 15.73
C PHE A 462 -31.26 25.98 15.68
N GLY A 463 -32.26 25.84 16.56
CA GLY A 463 -33.12 24.64 16.58
C GLY A 463 -34.34 24.78 17.46
N GLU A 464 -35.31 23.84 17.31
CA GLU A 464 -36.44 23.70 18.20
C GLU A 464 -36.07 22.87 19.44
N THR A 465 -35.48 21.70 19.23
CA THR A 465 -34.89 20.87 20.27
C THR A 465 -33.38 20.79 20.06
N ILE A 466 -32.62 21.14 21.08
CA ILE A 466 -31.16 21.11 21.06
C ILE A 466 -30.68 20.31 22.27
N ASP A 467 -30.02 19.20 22.04
CA ASP A 467 -29.39 18.37 23.08
C ASP A 467 -27.86 18.35 22.91
N ILE A 468 -27.15 18.79 23.93
CA ILE A 468 -25.69 18.75 24.02
C ILE A 468 -25.32 17.93 25.25
N SER A 469 -24.75 16.75 25.06
CA SER A 469 -24.60 15.77 26.13
C SER A 469 -23.30 14.96 26.05
N GLY A 470 -23.07 14.14 27.09
CA GLY A 470 -21.94 13.24 27.20
C GLY A 470 -20.61 13.94 27.40
N ALA A 471 -19.55 13.34 26.86
CA ALA A 471 -18.16 13.88 26.91
C ALA A 471 -17.96 15.04 25.93
N THR A 472 -18.92 16.00 25.89
CA THR A 472 -18.87 17.14 24.96
C THR A 472 -18.18 18.35 25.58
N ASP A 473 -17.19 18.90 24.87
CA ASP A 473 -16.43 20.08 25.25
C ASP A 473 -16.36 21.10 24.10
N GLY A 474 -16.18 22.39 24.44
CA GLY A 474 -15.82 23.38 23.45
C GLY A 474 -16.54 24.71 23.53
N ILE A 475 -16.59 25.39 22.39
CA ILE A 475 -17.11 26.76 22.29
C ILE A 475 -18.14 26.85 21.17
N VAL A 476 -19.24 27.51 21.47
CA VAL A 476 -20.23 27.96 20.49
C VAL A 476 -20.30 29.49 20.56
N THR A 477 -20.01 30.13 19.45
CA THR A 477 -20.11 31.59 19.34
C THR A 477 -20.89 31.99 18.09
N SER A 478 -21.35 33.21 18.03
CA SER A 478 -22.05 33.78 16.87
C SER A 478 -21.66 35.24 16.70
N GLY A 479 -21.53 35.68 15.46
CA GLY A 479 -21.39 37.08 15.10
C GLY A 479 -22.72 37.86 15.12
N TYR A 480 -23.83 37.13 15.00
CA TYR A 480 -25.17 37.73 14.91
C TYR A 480 -26.16 36.91 15.78
N GLY A 481 -26.88 37.64 16.65
CA GLY A 481 -27.84 36.99 17.58
C GLY A 481 -27.18 36.22 18.73
N GLY A 482 -27.83 35.16 19.18
CA GLY A 482 -27.34 34.27 20.24
C GLY A 482 -26.37 33.23 19.70
N ALA A 483 -25.44 32.78 20.55
CA ALA A 483 -24.63 31.59 20.21
C ALA A 483 -25.56 30.36 20.06
N VAL A 484 -26.61 30.28 20.86
CA VAL A 484 -27.67 29.32 20.72
C VAL A 484 -29.01 30.06 20.61
N MET A 485 -29.76 29.75 19.57
CA MET A 485 -31.08 30.29 19.27
C MET A 485 -32.12 29.18 19.28
N VAL A 486 -33.00 29.18 20.29
CA VAL A 486 -34.04 28.17 20.47
C VAL A 486 -35.34 28.67 19.85
N LYS A 487 -35.88 27.94 18.87
CA LYS A 487 -37.17 28.22 18.26
C LYS A 487 -38.25 27.52 19.05
N CYS A 488 -39.16 28.32 19.63
CA CYS A 488 -40.29 27.82 20.36
C CYS A 488 -41.56 27.89 19.51
N LYS A 489 -42.38 26.85 19.46
CA LYS A 489 -43.66 26.87 18.73
C LYS A 489 -44.68 27.75 19.45
N THR A 490 -45.32 28.66 18.69
CA THR A 490 -46.40 29.48 19.21
C THR A 490 -47.68 28.68 19.38
N LYS A 491 -48.44 28.99 20.46
CA LYS A 491 -49.74 28.42 20.77
C LYS A 491 -50.82 28.90 19.77
N GLY A 492 -50.91 28.33 18.60
CA GLY A 492 -51.92 28.75 17.62
C GLY A 492 -52.26 27.71 16.57
N TRP A 493 -51.38 26.76 16.36
CA TRP A 493 -51.53 25.71 15.36
C TRP A 493 -51.20 24.34 15.99
N SER A 494 -52.14 23.88 16.88
CA SER A 494 -52.11 22.58 17.55
C SER A 494 -50.81 22.15 18.27
N GLU A 495 -50.90 22.15 19.59
CA GLU A 495 -50.16 21.34 20.56
C GLU A 495 -48.69 21.68 20.86
N THR A 496 -48.48 22.30 22.04
CA THR A 496 -47.43 22.04 23.05
C THR A 496 -46.08 21.53 22.56
N ALA A 497 -45.30 22.31 21.84
CA ALA A 497 -43.88 22.11 21.85
C ALA A 497 -43.18 23.43 22.25
N SER A 498 -42.76 23.52 23.50
CA SER A 498 -41.81 24.51 23.94
C SER A 498 -40.45 24.15 23.36
N GLY A 499 -39.77 25.05 22.67
CA GLY A 499 -38.39 24.86 22.30
C GLY A 499 -37.54 24.57 23.53
N LEU A 500 -36.54 23.69 23.40
CA LEU A 500 -35.75 23.22 24.51
C LEU A 500 -34.27 23.10 24.16
N LEU A 501 -33.44 23.74 24.97
CA LEU A 501 -31.99 23.47 25.03
C LEU A 501 -31.71 22.58 26.24
N THR A 502 -31.20 21.39 26.03
CA THR A 502 -30.71 20.52 27.09
C THR A 502 -29.17 20.50 27.06
N VAL A 503 -28.55 20.68 28.24
CA VAL A 503 -27.10 20.57 28.41
C VAL A 503 -26.78 19.58 29.51
N ALA A 504 -26.34 18.38 29.17
CA ALA A 504 -26.15 17.25 30.08
C ALA A 504 -24.72 16.66 29.93
N LEU A 505 -23.74 17.37 30.48
CA LEU A 505 -22.33 17.05 30.29
C LEU A 505 -21.78 16.07 31.29
N ASP A 506 -20.83 15.26 30.86
CA ASP A 506 -20.06 14.37 31.71
C ASP A 506 -19.08 15.15 32.58
N LYS A 507 -18.68 14.51 33.68
CA LYS A 507 -17.71 15.10 34.62
C LYS A 507 -16.40 15.51 33.95
N GLY A 508 -16.01 16.76 34.18
CA GLY A 508 -14.80 17.35 33.63
C GLY A 508 -14.95 18.00 32.26
N CYS A 509 -16.12 17.86 31.63
CA CYS A 509 -16.43 18.49 30.36
C CYS A 509 -17.10 19.86 30.53
N SER A 510 -16.96 20.76 29.54
CA SER A 510 -17.60 22.07 29.58
C SER A 510 -17.87 22.65 28.19
N VAL A 511 -19.02 23.31 28.06
CA VAL A 511 -19.36 24.04 26.84
C VAL A 511 -19.55 25.51 27.18
N LEU A 512 -18.90 26.40 26.42
CA LEU A 512 -19.00 27.85 26.53
C LEU A 512 -19.86 28.41 25.40
N PHE A 513 -20.95 29.10 25.76
CA PHE A 513 -21.72 29.90 24.84
C PHE A 513 -21.33 31.36 25.00
N THR A 514 -20.88 32.00 23.92
CA THR A 514 -20.39 33.38 23.98
C THR A 514 -20.75 34.18 22.71
N VAL A 515 -21.05 35.45 22.91
CA VAL A 515 -21.32 36.41 21.82
C VAL A 515 -20.71 37.75 22.15
N SER A 516 -20.72 38.70 21.21
CA SER A 516 -20.24 40.06 21.43
C SER A 516 -21.03 40.75 22.55
N ALA A 517 -20.37 41.70 23.25
CA ALA A 517 -20.99 42.48 24.31
C ALA A 517 -22.26 43.20 23.82
N GLY A 518 -23.30 43.17 24.62
CA GLY A 518 -24.61 43.73 24.28
C GLY A 518 -25.60 42.77 23.65
N ASN A 519 -25.15 41.53 23.32
CA ASN A 519 -26.01 40.43 22.89
C ASN A 519 -26.20 39.39 23.99
N SER A 520 -27.18 38.49 23.83
CA SER A 520 -27.45 37.40 24.74
C SER A 520 -26.88 36.08 24.21
N ALA A 521 -26.11 35.36 25.02
CA ALA A 521 -25.50 34.08 24.61
C ALA A 521 -26.58 33.04 24.22
N ILE A 522 -27.71 33.05 24.88
CA ILE A 522 -28.89 32.21 24.55
C ILE A 522 -30.05 33.12 24.26
N GLN A 523 -30.75 32.86 23.16
CA GLN A 523 -31.96 33.54 22.77
C GLN A 523 -33.08 32.52 22.50
N ALA A 524 -34.33 32.89 22.82
CA ALA A 524 -35.48 32.11 22.44
C ALA A 524 -36.47 32.96 21.63
N PHE A 525 -37.09 32.35 20.64
CA PHE A 525 -38.05 32.96 19.74
C PHE A 525 -39.46 32.42 20.07
N ASP A 526 -40.46 33.29 20.07
CA ASP A 526 -41.88 32.93 20.21
C ASP A 526 -42.23 32.07 21.45
N PHE A 527 -41.51 32.26 22.55
CA PHE A 527 -41.70 31.54 23.77
C PHE A 527 -42.92 32.10 24.56
N GLU A 528 -43.95 31.25 24.79
CA GLU A 528 -45.09 31.58 25.62
C GLU A 528 -44.94 30.95 27.00
N GLY A 529 -44.44 31.65 27.98
CA GLY A 529 -44.40 31.18 29.37
C GLY A 529 -43.42 31.96 30.23
N GLY A 530 -43.81 32.28 31.44
CA GLY A 530 -43.05 33.12 32.38
C GLY A 530 -42.00 32.40 33.20
N GLU A 531 -41.66 31.13 32.89
CA GLU A 531 -40.68 30.36 33.63
C GLU A 531 -39.57 29.83 32.72
N ASN A 532 -38.39 29.65 33.31
CA ASN A 532 -37.16 29.26 32.65
C ASN A 532 -37.18 27.80 32.17
N LYS A 533 -38.07 27.43 31.25
CA LYS A 533 -38.25 26.08 30.73
C LYS A 533 -37.52 25.84 29.41
N VAL A 534 -36.91 26.87 28.83
CA VAL A 534 -36.20 26.77 27.55
C VAL A 534 -34.83 26.15 27.71
N VAL A 535 -34.21 26.29 28.90
CA VAL A 535 -32.90 25.71 29.18
C VAL A 535 -33.04 24.68 30.30
N SER A 536 -32.63 23.45 30.02
CA SER A 536 -32.66 22.32 30.96
C SER A 536 -31.21 21.78 31.14
N TYR A 537 -30.88 21.48 32.37
CA TYR A 537 -29.62 20.80 32.70
C TYR A 537 -29.84 19.90 33.92
N PRO A 538 -29.27 18.67 33.93
CA PRO A 538 -29.35 17.78 35.08
C PRO A 538 -28.48 18.33 36.24
N GLN A 539 -28.72 17.82 37.47
CA GLN A 539 -27.93 18.24 38.64
C GLN A 539 -26.43 17.97 38.54
N THR A 540 -26.01 17.10 37.61
CA THR A 540 -24.63 16.81 37.27
C THR A 540 -23.96 17.89 36.39
N THR A 541 -24.74 18.76 35.79
CA THR A 541 -24.29 19.90 34.98
C THR A 541 -24.64 21.20 35.67
N VAL A 542 -23.74 22.14 35.69
CA VAL A 542 -23.96 23.47 36.29
C VAL A 542 -23.53 24.58 35.37
N PRO A 543 -24.35 25.64 35.27
CA PRO A 543 -23.93 26.92 34.70
C PRO A 543 -23.03 27.66 35.68
N ASP A 544 -22.09 28.46 35.16
CA ASP A 544 -21.21 29.32 35.95
C ASP A 544 -21.87 30.59 36.47
N LYS A 545 -23.12 30.89 35.99
CA LYS A 545 -23.91 32.06 36.36
C LYS A 545 -25.36 31.66 36.58
N GLU A 546 -26.02 32.29 37.57
CA GLU A 546 -27.48 32.20 37.68
C GLU A 546 -28.14 33.16 36.68
N PHE A 547 -29.15 32.66 35.97
CA PHE A 547 -29.81 33.41 34.91
C PHE A 547 -31.34 33.30 34.96
N GLU A 548 -31.97 34.16 34.22
CA GLU A 548 -33.40 34.11 33.88
C GLU A 548 -33.58 34.49 32.40
N LEU A 549 -34.64 33.99 31.78
CA LEU A 549 -35.05 34.42 30.44
C LEU A 549 -36.10 35.52 30.58
N THR A 550 -35.83 36.69 30.02
CA THR A 550 -36.73 37.82 30.03
C THR A 550 -37.06 38.27 28.62
N LYS A 551 -38.35 38.62 28.40
CA LYS A 551 -38.84 39.05 27.10
C LYS A 551 -38.48 40.51 26.83
N ASP A 552 -37.80 40.71 25.69
CA ASP A 552 -37.71 42.00 25.03
C ASP A 552 -38.35 41.85 23.64
N PHE A 553 -37.67 42.09 22.54
CA PHE A 553 -38.11 41.66 21.21
C PHE A 553 -38.04 40.14 21.06
N TYR A 554 -36.97 39.53 21.62
CA TYR A 554 -36.78 38.10 21.83
C TYR A 554 -36.73 37.78 23.34
N TRP A 555 -36.78 36.50 23.73
CA TRP A 555 -36.44 36.08 25.06
C TRP A 555 -34.90 36.01 25.18
N LEU A 556 -34.36 36.80 26.09
CA LEU A 556 -32.93 36.99 26.26
C LEU A 556 -32.48 36.51 27.63
N LEU A 557 -31.27 35.92 27.67
CA LEU A 557 -30.62 35.49 28.91
C LEU A 557 -30.11 36.70 29.66
N LYS A 558 -30.59 36.92 30.87
CA LYS A 558 -30.15 37.97 31.78
C LYS A 558 -29.69 37.41 33.10
N GLU A 559 -28.87 38.17 33.80
CA GLU A 559 -28.55 37.85 35.20
C GLU A 559 -29.83 37.78 36.04
N LYS A 560 -29.89 36.77 36.90
CA LYS A 560 -31.06 36.58 37.77
C LYS A 560 -31.29 37.79 38.67
N ASN A 561 -32.51 38.34 38.62
CA ASN A 561 -32.88 39.59 39.29
C ASN A 561 -32.06 40.83 38.83
N GLY A 562 -31.44 40.77 37.67
CA GLY A 562 -30.63 41.84 37.06
C GLY A 562 -31.23 42.36 35.75
N THR A 563 -30.59 43.38 35.18
CA THR A 563 -30.97 43.94 33.87
C THR A 563 -29.91 43.68 32.80
N ALA A 564 -28.73 43.19 33.21
CA ALA A 564 -27.61 42.94 32.31
C ALA A 564 -27.84 41.66 31.50
N LEU A 565 -27.59 41.74 30.19
CA LEU A 565 -27.56 40.54 29.32
C LEU A 565 -26.33 39.68 29.64
N ILE A 566 -26.52 38.38 29.67
CA ILE A 566 -25.43 37.42 29.77
C ILE A 566 -24.95 37.11 28.34
N ASN A 567 -23.84 37.70 27.98
CA ASN A 567 -23.19 37.49 26.68
C ASN A 567 -22.22 36.30 26.69
N GLU A 568 -21.93 35.73 27.87
CA GLU A 568 -21.11 34.54 28.04
C GLU A 568 -21.61 33.69 29.20
N ILE A 569 -21.83 32.41 28.93
CA ILE A 569 -22.23 31.44 29.97
C ILE A 569 -21.55 30.09 29.69
N ARG A 570 -21.00 29.49 30.73
CA ARG A 570 -20.37 28.17 30.68
C ARG A 570 -21.21 27.17 31.46
N PHE A 571 -21.47 26.03 30.83
CA PHE A 571 -22.02 24.84 31.46
C PHE A 571 -20.91 23.84 31.69
N SER A 572 -20.81 23.26 32.88
CA SER A 572 -19.76 22.30 33.22
C SER A 572 -20.33 21.07 33.91
N GLY A 573 -19.85 19.88 33.51
CA GLY A 573 -20.15 18.62 34.17
C GLY A 573 -19.40 18.50 35.51
N LYS A 574 -20.06 17.99 36.56
CA LYS A 574 -19.54 17.83 37.91
C LYS A 574 -18.87 16.48 38.17
#